data_105358f39f15a897baf3ed451232dd09
#
_entry.id   105358f39f15a897baf3ed451232dd09
#
_cell.length_a   1.000
_cell.length_b   1.000
_cell.length_c   1.000
_cell.angle_alpha   90.00
_cell.angle_beta   90.00
_cell.angle_gamma   90.00
#
_symmetry.space_group_name_H-M   'P 1'
#
loop_
_entity.id
_entity.type
_entity.pdbx_description
1 polymer ?
#
loop_
_entity_poly.entity_id
_entity_poly.type
_entity_poly.pdbx_seq_one_letter_code
_entity_poly.pdbx_strand_id
1 'polypeptide(L)'
;MQDEEVLAALGASAGRRILGVGSVAGLGLTLLYLALAQSPSLGWQVFMVGFGATCVFLAERIWLVLTRDGLRDNTGRMIAPVAQIRSVDRGVFAFKPSNGFRILLTEKAPAVWQPGLWWRVGRSVGVGGVTSGTPAKFMTEQIQDLLARQSQD
;
A
#
# COMPACT_ATOMS: atom_id res chain seq x y z
N MET A 1 2.37 12.88 24.89
CA MET A 1 2.40 12.10 23.65
C MET A 1 3.42 11.02 23.91
N GLN A 2 2.95 9.79 24.17
CA GLN A 2 3.87 8.65 24.30
C GLN A 2 4.43 8.42 22.90
N ASP A 3 5.75 8.34 22.77
CA ASP A 3 6.42 7.94 21.55
C ASP A 3 5.96 6.52 21.23
N GLU A 4 4.99 6.40 20.32
CA GLU A 4 4.47 5.12 19.87
C GLU A 4 5.60 4.43 19.09
N GLU A 5 6.21 3.42 19.73
CA GLU A 5 7.38 2.72 19.20
C GLU A 5 7.04 2.10 17.85
N VAL A 6 7.65 2.64 16.80
CA VAL A 6 7.51 2.12 15.44
C VAL A 6 8.35 0.86 15.31
N LEU A 7 7.70 -0.29 15.16
CA LEU A 7 8.35 -1.59 15.03
C LEU A 7 8.80 -1.88 13.60
N ALA A 8 7.99 -1.45 12.62
CA ALA A 8 8.29 -1.60 11.20
C ALA A 8 7.58 -0.55 10.37
N ALA A 9 8.18 -0.14 9.25
CA ALA A 9 7.56 0.73 8.27
C ALA A 9 7.63 0.11 6.87
N LEU A 10 6.57 0.26 6.09
CA LEU A 10 6.45 -0.30 4.75
C LEU A 10 5.92 0.75 3.78
N GLY A 11 6.73 1.12 2.81
CA GLY A 11 6.37 2.05 1.75
C GLY A 11 6.65 1.50 0.36
N ALA A 12 6.35 2.30 -0.65
CA ALA A 12 6.68 1.99 -2.03
C ALA A 12 8.21 1.93 -2.23
N SER A 13 8.70 0.91 -2.94
CA SER A 13 10.12 0.82 -3.27
C SER A 13 10.53 1.92 -4.25
N ALA A 14 11.73 2.49 -4.05
CA ALA A 14 12.25 3.57 -4.89
C ALA A 14 12.26 3.20 -6.39
N GLY A 15 12.69 1.99 -6.74
CA GLY A 15 12.71 1.53 -8.13
C GLY A 15 11.32 1.47 -8.76
N ARG A 16 10.31 1.00 -8.04
CA ARG A 16 8.92 0.96 -8.55
C ARG A 16 8.30 2.35 -8.64
N ARG A 17 8.66 3.24 -7.73
CA ARG A 17 8.27 4.66 -7.80
C ARG A 17 8.83 5.31 -9.05
N ILE A 18 10.14 5.15 -9.31
CA ILE A 18 10.80 5.69 -10.51
C ILE A 18 10.16 5.11 -11.78
N LEU A 19 9.90 3.80 -11.83
CA LEU A 19 9.21 3.17 -12.95
C LEU A 19 7.78 3.71 -13.13
N GLY A 20 7.02 3.86 -12.06
CA GLY A 20 5.65 4.40 -12.10
C GLY A 20 5.64 5.84 -12.59
N VAL A 21 6.44 6.71 -12.00
CA VAL A 21 6.58 8.12 -12.41
C VAL A 21 7.09 8.22 -13.83
N GLY A 22 8.12 7.46 -14.18
CA GLY A 22 8.70 7.46 -15.52
C GLY A 22 7.73 6.98 -16.60
N SER A 23 6.92 5.95 -16.32
CA SER A 23 5.90 5.44 -17.24
C SER A 23 4.79 6.48 -17.47
N VAL A 24 4.30 7.11 -16.41
CA VAL A 24 3.25 8.14 -16.52
C VAL A 24 3.79 9.39 -17.22
N ALA A 25 5.00 9.83 -16.87
CA ALA A 25 5.65 10.97 -17.52
C ALA A 25 5.91 10.68 -19.02
N GLY A 26 6.41 9.49 -19.35
CA GLY A 26 6.63 9.06 -20.73
C GLY A 26 5.34 9.01 -21.55
N LEU A 27 4.27 8.41 -20.96
CA LEU A 27 2.96 8.41 -21.60
C LEU A 27 2.42 9.83 -21.78
N GLY A 28 2.55 10.68 -20.76
CA GLY A 28 2.15 12.08 -20.81
C GLY A 28 2.86 12.87 -21.92
N LEU A 29 4.19 12.69 -22.04
CA LEU A 29 4.97 13.32 -23.11
C LEU A 29 4.58 12.81 -24.50
N THR A 30 4.32 11.51 -24.63
CA THR A 30 3.86 10.91 -25.89
C THR A 30 2.50 11.47 -26.29
N LEU A 31 1.55 11.55 -25.36
CA LEU A 31 0.23 12.13 -25.61
C LEU A 31 0.32 13.62 -25.95
N LEU A 32 1.19 14.36 -25.27
CA LEU A 32 1.44 15.78 -25.59
C LEU A 32 2.01 15.95 -27.00
N TYR A 33 2.97 15.11 -27.40
CA TYR A 33 3.52 15.11 -28.75
C TYR A 33 2.44 14.82 -29.79
N LEU A 34 1.61 13.79 -29.58
CA LEU A 34 0.51 13.45 -30.49
C LEU A 34 -0.52 14.59 -30.58
N ALA A 35 -0.74 15.30 -29.49
CA ALA A 35 -1.62 16.46 -29.42
C ALA A 35 -1.14 17.59 -30.32
N LEU A 36 0.11 17.92 -30.18
CA LEU A 36 0.71 18.99 -30.95
C LEU A 36 0.78 18.63 -32.44
N ALA A 37 0.93 17.32 -32.77
CA ALA A 37 1.05 16.84 -34.14
C ALA A 37 -0.28 16.64 -34.89
N GLN A 38 -1.38 16.28 -34.16
CA GLN A 38 -2.63 15.83 -34.80
C GLN A 38 -3.90 16.57 -34.38
N SER A 39 -3.79 17.64 -33.59
CA SER A 39 -4.93 18.45 -33.09
C SER A 39 -6.12 17.71 -32.45
N PRO A 40 -5.95 16.66 -31.65
CA PRO A 40 -7.02 16.21 -30.77
C PRO A 40 -7.25 17.29 -29.71
N SER A 41 -8.44 17.34 -29.11
CA SER A 41 -8.78 18.42 -28.14
C SER A 41 -7.75 18.49 -27.02
N LEU A 42 -7.02 19.58 -26.92
CA LEU A 42 -5.97 19.84 -25.93
C LEU A 42 -6.45 19.58 -24.51
N GLY A 43 -7.73 19.84 -24.22
CA GLY A 43 -8.35 19.63 -22.93
C GLY A 43 -8.35 18.17 -22.44
N TRP A 44 -8.62 17.19 -23.31
CA TRP A 44 -8.61 15.77 -22.95
C TRP A 44 -7.22 15.28 -22.57
N GLN A 45 -6.21 15.76 -23.22
CA GLN A 45 -4.82 15.35 -22.99
C GLN A 45 -4.25 15.96 -21.71
N VAL A 46 -4.50 17.25 -21.46
CA VAL A 46 -4.17 17.91 -20.21
C VAL A 46 -4.85 17.19 -19.04
N PHE A 47 -6.11 16.77 -19.22
CA PHE A 47 -6.83 15.97 -18.23
C PHE A 47 -6.14 14.63 -17.98
N MET A 48 -5.77 13.87 -19.00
CA MET A 48 -5.12 12.55 -18.84
C MET A 48 -3.75 12.66 -18.16
N VAL A 49 -2.94 13.64 -18.54
CA VAL A 49 -1.63 13.89 -17.92
C VAL A 49 -1.80 14.30 -16.45
N GLY A 50 -2.70 15.23 -16.17
CA GLY A 50 -2.99 15.70 -14.81
C GLY A 50 -3.54 14.59 -13.93
N PHE A 51 -4.45 13.76 -14.45
CA PHE A 51 -5.00 12.60 -13.73
C PHE A 51 -3.91 11.57 -13.41
N GLY A 52 -3.06 11.22 -14.38
CA GLY A 52 -1.96 10.30 -14.18
C GLY A 52 -0.95 10.81 -13.15
N ALA A 53 -0.53 12.06 -13.25
CA ALA A 53 0.38 12.70 -12.29
C ALA A 53 -0.22 12.74 -10.87
N THR A 54 -1.53 13.02 -10.75
CA THR A 54 -2.24 13.01 -9.47
C THR A 54 -2.28 11.62 -8.86
N CYS A 55 -2.56 10.58 -9.65
CA CYS A 55 -2.55 9.20 -9.17
C CYS A 55 -1.17 8.79 -8.63
N VAL A 56 -0.09 9.14 -9.35
CA VAL A 56 1.28 8.87 -8.91
C VAL A 56 1.59 9.63 -7.62
N PHE A 57 1.28 10.91 -7.56
CA PHE A 57 1.51 11.76 -6.38
C PHE A 57 0.78 11.25 -5.14
N LEU A 58 -0.47 10.78 -5.28
CA LEU A 58 -1.24 10.21 -4.19
C LEU A 58 -0.66 8.85 -3.74
N ALA A 59 -0.23 8.01 -4.66
CA ALA A 59 0.36 6.71 -4.34
C ALA A 59 1.68 6.82 -3.59
N GLU A 60 2.45 7.89 -3.80
CA GLU A 60 3.76 8.09 -3.20
C GLU A 60 3.75 8.54 -1.73
N ARG A 61 2.67 9.12 -1.26
CA ARG A 61 2.60 9.72 0.09
C ARG A 61 2.07 8.79 1.16
N ILE A 62 1.66 7.59 0.83
CA ILE A 62 1.10 6.64 1.79
C ILE A 62 2.10 5.54 2.06
N TRP A 63 2.40 5.36 3.34
CA TRP A 63 3.19 4.22 3.85
C TRP A 63 2.51 3.64 5.08
N LEU A 64 2.85 2.41 5.40
CA LEU A 64 2.32 1.68 6.54
C LEU A 64 3.32 1.70 7.69
N VAL A 65 2.80 1.79 8.88
CA VAL A 65 3.56 1.77 10.13
C VAL A 65 2.96 0.68 11.02
N LEU A 66 3.80 -0.22 11.49
CA LEU A 66 3.46 -1.19 12.51
C LEU A 66 3.90 -0.67 13.86
N THR A 67 2.96 -0.59 14.78
CA THR A 67 3.17 -0.26 16.19
C THR A 67 2.75 -1.43 17.07
N ARG A 68 2.91 -1.33 18.37
CA ARG A 68 2.42 -2.36 19.32
C ARG A 68 0.91 -2.51 19.30
N ASP A 69 0.18 -1.44 19.00
CA ASP A 69 -1.28 -1.43 18.95
C ASP A 69 -1.84 -2.01 17.66
N GLY A 70 -1.10 -1.93 16.57
CA GLY A 70 -1.56 -2.41 15.28
C GLY A 70 -0.88 -1.81 14.06
N LEU A 71 -1.38 -2.20 12.89
CA LEU A 71 -0.97 -1.68 11.61
C LEU A 71 -1.78 -0.42 11.28
N ARG A 72 -1.08 0.68 11.02
CA ARG A 72 -1.66 1.98 10.64
C ARG A 72 -1.06 2.48 9.32
N ASP A 73 -1.77 3.39 8.67
CA ASP A 73 -1.16 4.23 7.63
C ASP A 73 -0.54 5.50 8.24
N ASN A 74 0.22 6.22 7.44
CA ASN A 74 0.87 7.47 7.87
C ASN A 74 -0.13 8.62 8.14
N THR A 75 -1.41 8.44 7.84
CA THR A 75 -2.47 9.39 8.20
C THR A 75 -3.04 9.11 9.59
N GLY A 76 -2.53 8.07 10.27
CA GLY A 76 -3.00 7.63 11.58
C GLY A 76 -4.21 6.69 11.54
N ARG A 77 -4.70 6.32 10.34
CA ARG A 77 -5.83 5.40 10.21
C ARG A 77 -5.42 4.00 10.63
N MET A 78 -6.15 3.40 11.57
CA MET A 78 -5.98 2.01 11.97
C MET A 78 -6.47 1.07 10.86
N ILE A 79 -5.59 0.23 10.37
CA ILE A 79 -5.86 -0.78 9.33
C ILE A 79 -6.22 -2.11 9.98
N ALA A 80 -5.39 -2.55 10.93
CA ALA A 80 -5.55 -3.81 11.64
C ALA A 80 -5.03 -3.67 13.07
N PRO A 81 -5.90 -3.55 14.10
CA PRO A 81 -5.49 -3.64 15.50
C PRO A 81 -4.88 -5.01 15.79
N VAL A 82 -3.76 -5.07 16.53
CA VAL A 82 -3.10 -6.35 16.85
C VAL A 82 -4.06 -7.29 17.57
N ALA A 83 -4.90 -6.79 18.48
CA ALA A 83 -5.92 -7.56 19.19
C ALA A 83 -6.98 -8.21 18.27
N GLN A 84 -7.16 -7.71 17.07
CA GLN A 84 -8.10 -8.26 16.07
C GLN A 84 -7.41 -9.08 14.99
N ILE A 85 -6.10 -9.21 15.00
CA ILE A 85 -5.38 -10.03 14.04
C ILE A 85 -5.46 -11.50 14.48
N ARG A 86 -6.10 -12.32 13.66
CA ARG A 86 -6.17 -13.78 13.87
C ARG A 86 -4.92 -14.48 13.35
N SER A 87 -4.47 -14.10 12.17
CA SER A 87 -3.29 -14.70 11.54
C SER A 87 -2.75 -13.79 10.42
N VAL A 88 -1.47 -13.98 10.11
CA VAL A 88 -0.82 -13.36 8.95
C VAL A 88 -0.26 -14.45 8.04
N ASP A 89 -0.53 -14.35 6.74
CA ASP A 89 -0.15 -15.32 5.75
C ASP A 89 0.64 -14.68 4.60
N ARG A 90 1.74 -15.34 4.21
CA ARG A 90 2.56 -15.04 3.05
C ARG A 90 2.57 -16.17 2.01
N GLY A 91 1.75 -17.17 2.19
CA GLY A 91 1.69 -18.34 1.32
C GLY A 91 1.57 -17.98 -0.16
N VAL A 92 2.12 -18.84 -1.03
CA VAL A 92 2.10 -18.65 -2.49
C VAL A 92 0.67 -18.65 -3.02
N PHE A 93 -0.21 -19.39 -2.37
CA PHE A 93 -1.64 -19.54 -2.73
C PHE A 93 -2.56 -18.51 -2.03
N ALA A 94 -2.02 -17.66 -1.14
CA ALA A 94 -2.83 -16.60 -0.56
C ALA A 94 -3.20 -15.57 -1.64
N PHE A 95 -4.48 -15.23 -1.74
CA PHE A 95 -4.93 -14.11 -2.60
C PHE A 95 -4.40 -12.80 -2.02
N LYS A 96 -3.19 -12.46 -2.41
CA LYS A 96 -2.42 -11.31 -1.92
C LYS A 96 -1.85 -10.48 -3.06
N PRO A 97 -1.62 -9.19 -2.84
CA PRO A 97 -0.85 -8.36 -3.76
C PRO A 97 0.59 -8.88 -3.95
N SER A 98 1.18 -8.66 -5.11
CA SER A 98 2.58 -9.02 -5.38
C SER A 98 3.52 -8.53 -4.28
N ASN A 99 4.42 -9.40 -3.82
CA ASN A 99 5.43 -9.11 -2.78
C ASN A 99 4.86 -8.67 -1.41
N GLY A 100 3.59 -8.97 -1.15
CA GLY A 100 2.91 -8.59 0.07
C GLY A 100 2.57 -9.76 0.98
N PHE A 101 1.66 -9.50 1.90
CA PHE A 101 1.08 -10.46 2.83
C PHE A 101 -0.41 -10.18 3.03
N ARG A 102 -1.10 -11.16 3.60
CA ARG A 102 -2.51 -11.06 3.96
C ARG A 102 -2.65 -11.21 5.46
N ILE A 103 -3.42 -10.32 6.07
CA ILE A 103 -3.86 -10.41 7.46
C ILE A 103 -5.31 -10.89 7.47
N LEU A 104 -5.61 -11.85 8.34
CA LEU A 104 -6.97 -12.28 8.65
C LEU A 104 -7.38 -11.70 9.99
N LEU A 105 -8.48 -10.96 10.01
CA LEU A 105 -9.06 -10.38 11.22
C LEU A 105 -10.07 -11.33 11.85
N THR A 106 -10.26 -11.22 13.17
CA THR A 106 -11.30 -11.91 13.93
C THR A 106 -12.69 -11.40 13.60
N GLU A 107 -12.83 -10.10 13.35
CA GLU A 107 -14.07 -9.43 13.05
C GLU A 107 -14.10 -8.83 11.65
N LYS A 108 -15.31 -8.58 11.14
CA LYS A 108 -15.50 -7.87 9.87
C LYS A 108 -15.26 -6.38 10.08
N ALA A 109 -14.53 -5.77 9.18
CA ALA A 109 -14.29 -4.33 9.17
C ALA A 109 -14.78 -3.71 7.84
N PRO A 110 -15.08 -2.40 7.83
CA PRO A 110 -15.51 -1.72 6.62
C PRO A 110 -14.53 -1.90 5.46
N ALA A 111 -15.07 -2.05 4.25
CA ALA A 111 -14.23 -2.15 3.06
C ALA A 111 -13.52 -0.81 2.80
N VAL A 112 -12.21 -0.90 2.60
CA VAL A 112 -11.36 0.23 2.24
C VAL A 112 -10.37 -0.23 1.18
N TRP A 113 -10.11 0.59 0.21
CA TRP A 113 -9.13 0.33 -0.82
C TRP A 113 -8.17 1.51 -0.97
N GLN A 114 -6.89 1.23 -0.83
CA GLN A 114 -5.81 2.18 -1.07
C GLN A 114 -4.98 1.67 -2.25
N PRO A 115 -5.13 2.28 -3.42
CA PRO A 115 -4.49 1.81 -4.64
C PRO A 115 -2.98 1.58 -4.47
N GLY A 116 -2.49 0.41 -4.91
CA GLY A 116 -1.08 0.08 -4.93
C GLY A 116 -0.44 -0.31 -3.59
N LEU A 117 -1.10 -0.14 -2.44
CA LEU A 117 -0.49 -0.36 -1.14
C LEU A 117 -1.23 -1.40 -0.29
N TRP A 118 -2.54 -1.24 -0.06
CA TRP A 118 -3.32 -2.15 0.75
C TRP A 118 -4.82 -2.07 0.44
N TRP A 119 -5.53 -3.10 0.83
CA TRP A 119 -6.99 -3.16 0.78
C TRP A 119 -7.53 -3.95 1.97
N ARG A 120 -8.77 -3.66 2.35
CA ARG A 120 -9.51 -4.37 3.39
C ARG A 120 -10.92 -4.68 2.91
N VAL A 121 -11.29 -5.94 2.96
CA VAL A 121 -12.63 -6.41 2.60
C VAL A 121 -13.06 -7.49 3.60
N GLY A 122 -14.13 -7.23 4.35
CA GLY A 122 -14.62 -8.11 5.39
C GLY A 122 -13.57 -8.38 6.46
N ARG A 123 -13.10 -9.62 6.59
CA ARG A 123 -12.06 -10.02 7.55
C ARG A 123 -10.65 -10.06 6.95
N SER A 124 -10.50 -9.71 5.72
CA SER A 124 -9.23 -9.82 5.01
C SER A 124 -8.61 -8.46 4.76
N VAL A 125 -7.34 -8.32 5.10
CA VAL A 125 -6.50 -7.17 4.77
C VAL A 125 -5.36 -7.66 3.90
N GLY A 126 -5.24 -7.15 2.69
CA GLY A 126 -4.13 -7.43 1.79
C GLY A 126 -3.18 -6.24 1.77
N VAL A 127 -1.91 -6.49 2.03
CA VAL A 127 -0.83 -5.49 1.99
C VAL A 127 0.17 -5.90 0.92
N GLY A 128 0.50 -4.98 0.01
CA GLY A 128 1.45 -5.26 -1.07
C GLY A 128 1.18 -4.42 -2.31
N GLY A 129 1.69 -4.86 -3.46
CA GLY A 129 1.63 -4.14 -4.74
C GLY A 129 2.96 -3.45 -5.02
N VAL A 130 3.07 -2.16 -4.77
CA VAL A 130 4.32 -1.38 -5.00
C VAL A 130 5.37 -1.56 -3.90
N THR A 131 5.07 -2.34 -2.85
CA THR A 131 5.99 -2.57 -1.73
C THR A 131 7.18 -3.46 -2.11
N SER A 132 8.30 -3.29 -1.42
CA SER A 132 9.46 -4.18 -1.51
C SER A 132 9.19 -5.48 -0.74
N GLY A 133 9.68 -6.61 -1.24
CA GLY A 133 9.51 -7.92 -0.60
C GLY A 133 10.22 -8.05 0.75
N THR A 134 11.40 -7.44 0.91
CA THR A 134 12.20 -7.54 2.14
C THR A 134 11.55 -6.80 3.32
N PRO A 135 11.15 -5.53 3.22
CA PRO A 135 10.40 -4.87 4.28
C PRO A 135 9.05 -5.54 4.58
N ALA A 136 8.35 -6.07 3.58
CA ALA A 136 7.11 -6.81 3.78
C ALA A 136 7.34 -8.10 4.56
N LYS A 137 8.45 -8.80 4.32
CA LYS A 137 8.87 -9.96 5.09
C LYS A 137 9.12 -9.60 6.55
N PHE A 138 9.93 -8.57 6.78
CA PHE A 138 10.24 -8.08 8.12
C PHE A 138 8.98 -7.69 8.89
N MET A 139 8.09 -6.92 8.28
CA MET A 139 6.82 -6.54 8.91
C MET A 139 5.96 -7.75 9.27
N THR A 140 5.93 -8.78 8.42
CA THR A 140 5.19 -10.02 8.73
C THR A 140 5.76 -10.74 9.92
N GLU A 141 7.09 -10.84 10.03
CA GLU A 141 7.79 -11.45 11.16
C GLU A 141 7.50 -10.70 12.47
N GLN A 142 7.50 -9.37 12.43
CA GLN A 142 7.12 -8.55 13.58
C GLN A 142 5.66 -8.77 14.02
N ILE A 143 4.73 -8.88 13.08
CA ILE A 143 3.33 -9.17 13.40
C ILE A 143 3.21 -10.57 14.04
N GLN A 144 3.92 -11.58 13.52
CA GLN A 144 3.92 -12.92 14.09
C GLN A 144 4.48 -12.94 15.52
N ASP A 145 5.56 -12.19 15.78
CA ASP A 145 6.14 -12.05 17.11
C ASP A 145 5.16 -11.40 18.10
N LEU A 146 4.47 -10.34 17.68
CA LEU A 146 3.43 -9.70 18.49
C LEU A 146 2.29 -10.67 18.84
N LEU A 147 1.82 -11.47 17.87
CA LEU A 147 0.77 -12.47 18.10
C LEU A 147 1.25 -13.59 19.04
N ALA A 148 2.50 -14.02 18.92
CA ALA A 148 3.07 -15.04 19.80
C ALA A 148 3.14 -14.55 21.27
N ARG A 149 3.48 -13.29 21.47
CA ARG A 149 3.49 -12.67 22.82
C ARG A 149 2.10 -12.56 23.43
N GLN A 150 1.09 -12.17 22.62
CA GLN A 150 -0.30 -12.11 23.09
C GLN A 150 -0.90 -13.46 23.49
N SER A 151 -0.38 -14.54 22.95
CA SER A 151 -0.85 -15.89 23.29
C SER A 151 -0.23 -16.46 24.57
N GLN A 152 0.75 -15.76 25.16
CA GLN A 152 1.46 -16.18 26.38
C GLN A 152 0.97 -15.44 27.63
N ASP A 153 0.26 -14.32 27.44
CA ASP A 153 -0.39 -13.54 28.49
C ASP A 153 -1.85 -14.00 28.68
#